data_ffc50a8b8a65fef8b674154fbf516fbe
#
_entry.id   ffc50a8b8a65fef8b674154fbf516fbe
#
_cell.length_a   1.000
_cell.length_b   1.000
_cell.length_c   1.000
_cell.angle_alpha   90.00
_cell.angle_beta   90.00
_cell.angle_gamma   90.00
#
_symmetry.space_group_name_H-M   'P 1'
#
loop_
_entity.id
_entity.type
_entity.pdbx_description
1 polymer ?
#
loop_
_entity_poly.entity_id
_entity_poly.type
_entity_poly.pdbx_seq_one_letter_code
_entity_poly.pdbx_strand_id
1 'polypeptide(L)'
;MFTSLLGQGPFGGNIDCREIRAGHTILLNSYHEGGLLYVGDMHGSQGDTEFTGIADETRANICLRCEVIKNKRIRGVRIIKPDSIVAVGINLPMEHAVYDACWN
;
A
#
# COMPACT_ATOMS: atom_id res chain seq x y z
N MET A 1 15.35 14.72 4.42
CA MET A 1 15.41 13.30 3.98
C MET A 1 14.78 13.24 2.62
N PHE A 2 15.45 12.68 1.63
CA PHE A 2 14.87 12.48 0.30
C PHE A 2 14.40 11.03 0.22
N THR A 3 13.14 10.83 -0.13
CA THR A 3 12.58 9.49 -0.37
C THR A 3 12.37 9.32 -1.86
N SER A 4 12.87 8.23 -2.43
CA SER A 4 12.61 7.89 -3.82
C SER A 4 11.13 7.55 -4.00
N LEU A 5 10.51 8.07 -5.05
CA LEU A 5 9.16 7.66 -5.46
C LEU A 5 9.12 6.23 -5.98
N LEU A 6 10.27 5.68 -6.37
CA LEU A 6 10.41 4.30 -6.82
C LEU A 6 10.67 3.33 -5.65
N GLY A 7 10.88 3.85 -4.44
CA GLY A 7 11.14 3.02 -3.27
C GLY A 7 9.86 2.41 -2.70
N GLN A 8 9.90 1.10 -2.49
CA GLN A 8 8.87 0.37 -1.74
C GLN A 8 9.28 0.22 -0.28
N GLY A 9 8.32 0.02 0.61
CA GLY A 9 8.62 -0.19 2.02
C GLY A 9 7.39 -0.21 2.92
N PRO A 10 7.59 -0.33 4.24
CA PRO A 10 6.50 -0.43 5.20
C PRO A 10 5.68 0.87 5.34
N PHE A 11 6.13 1.96 4.74
CA PHE A 11 5.42 3.23 4.68
C PHE A 11 4.26 3.23 3.67
N GLY A 12 4.16 2.22 2.80
CA GLY A 12 3.03 2.01 1.91
C GLY A 12 3.07 2.78 0.60
N GLY A 13 4.24 3.27 0.16
CA GLY A 13 4.41 3.90 -1.16
C GLY A 13 4.76 2.88 -2.25
N ASN A 14 4.32 3.14 -3.48
CA ASN A 14 4.65 2.35 -4.67
C ASN A 14 4.41 0.83 -4.50
N ILE A 15 3.24 0.46 -3.98
CA ILE A 15 2.93 -0.93 -3.61
C ILE A 15 2.48 -1.74 -4.82
N ASP A 16 1.86 -1.09 -5.80
CA ASP A 16 1.35 -1.71 -7.04
C ASP A 16 0.44 -2.93 -6.77
N CYS A 17 -0.43 -2.76 -5.80
CA CYS A 17 -1.31 -3.80 -5.31
C CYS A 17 -2.74 -3.58 -5.79
N ARG A 18 -3.25 -4.45 -6.63
CA ARG A 18 -4.59 -4.35 -7.23
C ARG A 18 -5.74 -4.41 -6.20
N GLU A 19 -5.48 -4.82 -4.97
CA GLU A 19 -6.43 -4.78 -3.87
C GLU A 19 -6.63 -3.37 -3.31
N ILE A 20 -5.82 -2.39 -3.71
CA ILE A 20 -6.02 -0.98 -3.38
C ILE A 20 -7.05 -0.38 -4.32
N ARG A 21 -8.32 -0.51 -3.99
CA ARG A 21 -9.44 -0.07 -4.83
C ARG A 21 -10.65 0.37 -4.03
N ALA A 22 -11.64 0.91 -4.71
CA ALA A 22 -12.89 1.38 -4.10
C ALA A 22 -13.56 0.31 -3.21
N GLY A 23 -14.06 0.73 -2.05
CA GLY A 23 -14.71 -0.15 -1.07
C GLY A 23 -13.76 -0.88 -0.13
N HIS A 24 -12.45 -0.75 -0.31
CA HIS A 24 -11.46 -1.33 0.58
C HIS A 24 -10.86 -0.27 1.50
N THR A 25 -10.41 -0.69 2.68
CA THR A 25 -9.71 0.17 3.64
C THR A 25 -8.25 -0.21 3.71
N ILE A 26 -7.38 0.78 3.58
CA ILE A 26 -5.93 0.58 3.67
C ILE A 26 -5.45 1.10 5.01
N LEU A 27 -4.78 0.24 5.78
CA LEU A 27 -4.14 0.61 7.04
C LEU A 27 -2.66 0.85 6.79
N LEU A 28 -2.21 2.06 7.13
CA LEU A 28 -0.82 2.49 6.98
C LEU A 28 -0.32 3.06 8.30
N ASN A 29 0.95 2.87 8.60
CA ASN A 29 1.61 3.63 9.65
C ASN A 29 2.01 5.01 9.14
N SER A 30 1.82 6.04 9.95
CA SER A 30 2.50 7.31 9.73
C SER A 30 3.90 7.25 10.37
N TYR A 31 4.94 7.52 9.59
CA TYR A 31 6.33 7.57 10.03
C TYR A 31 6.84 9.01 10.25
N HIS A 32 6.04 9.97 9.87
CA HIS A 32 6.36 11.39 9.98
C HIS A 32 5.22 12.16 10.63
N GLU A 33 5.55 13.23 11.31
CA GLU A 33 4.57 14.18 11.79
C GLU A 33 3.78 14.77 10.60
N GLY A 34 2.46 14.90 10.75
CA GLY A 34 1.58 15.35 9.70
C GLY A 34 1.12 14.27 8.71
N GLY A 35 1.74 13.09 8.71
CA GLY A 35 1.33 11.92 7.90
C GLY A 35 1.71 12.00 6.42
N LEU A 36 1.42 13.10 5.72
CA LEU A 36 1.75 13.36 4.30
C LEU A 36 1.26 12.24 3.37
N LEU A 37 -0.06 12.08 3.29
CA LEU A 37 -0.68 11.10 2.38
C LEU A 37 -0.58 11.57 0.92
N TYR A 38 -0.09 10.70 0.06
CA TYR A 38 -0.12 10.84 -1.39
C TYR A 38 -0.93 9.71 -2.01
N VAL A 39 -1.68 10.04 -3.06
CA VAL A 39 -2.44 9.07 -3.86
C VAL A 39 -2.24 9.42 -5.32
N GLY A 40 -1.95 8.44 -6.14
CA GLY A 40 -1.72 8.63 -7.57
C GLY A 40 -1.57 7.29 -8.26
N ASP A 41 -1.14 7.33 -9.52
CA ASP A 41 -0.83 6.14 -10.31
C ASP A 41 -2.04 5.22 -10.48
N MET A 42 -3.06 5.74 -11.15
CA MET A 42 -4.32 5.04 -11.32
C MET A 42 -4.27 4.06 -12.48
N HIS A 43 -4.63 2.83 -12.19
CA HIS A 43 -4.67 1.75 -13.17
C HIS A 43 -6.12 1.32 -13.46
N GLY A 44 -6.47 1.21 -14.73
CA GLY A 44 -7.74 0.63 -15.17
C GLY A 44 -7.75 -0.87 -14.96
N SER A 45 -6.63 -1.52 -15.24
CA SER A 45 -6.36 -2.92 -14.93
C SER A 45 -4.88 -3.13 -14.61
N GLN A 46 -4.60 -4.13 -13.78
CA GLN A 46 -3.25 -4.46 -13.36
C GLN A 46 -3.14 -5.96 -13.07
N GLY A 47 -2.04 -6.57 -13.52
CA GLY A 47 -1.63 -7.91 -13.07
C GLY A 47 -1.12 -7.87 -11.63
N ASP A 48 -0.95 -9.03 -10.99
CA ASP A 48 -0.37 -9.11 -9.68
C ASP A 48 1.07 -8.57 -9.70
N THR A 49 1.37 -7.69 -8.74
CA THR A 49 2.69 -7.10 -8.50
C THR A 49 3.20 -6.15 -9.58
N GLU A 50 2.49 -5.99 -10.69
CA GLU A 50 2.93 -5.12 -11.79
C GLU A 50 4.43 -5.31 -12.14
N PHE A 51 4.90 -6.54 -12.15
CA PHE A 51 6.32 -6.86 -12.18
C PHE A 51 7.06 -6.32 -13.43
N THR A 52 6.33 -5.94 -14.47
CA THR A 52 6.88 -5.27 -15.67
C THR A 52 7.05 -3.76 -15.48
N GLY A 53 6.49 -3.19 -14.39
CA GLY A 53 6.44 -1.76 -14.15
C GLY A 53 5.46 -1.00 -15.05
N ILE A 54 4.51 -1.69 -15.68
CA ILE A 54 3.51 -1.12 -16.58
C ILE A 54 2.16 -1.80 -16.32
N ALA A 55 1.12 -0.99 -16.15
CA ALA A 55 -0.27 -1.41 -16.09
C ALA A 55 -1.10 -0.67 -17.15
N ASP A 56 -2.42 -0.73 -17.07
CA ASP A 56 -3.33 0.06 -17.88
C ASP A 56 -3.48 1.45 -17.25
N GLU A 57 -2.52 2.31 -17.53
CA GLU A 57 -2.43 3.67 -16.99
C GLU A 57 -3.63 4.52 -17.38
N THR A 58 -4.31 5.11 -16.41
CA THR A 58 -5.55 5.83 -16.67
C THR A 58 -5.74 7.05 -15.77
N ARG A 59 -6.76 7.83 -16.10
CA ARG A 59 -7.21 8.95 -15.26
C ARG A 59 -8.35 8.50 -14.37
N ALA A 60 -8.36 8.93 -13.12
CA ALA A 60 -9.46 8.69 -12.22
C ALA A 60 -9.71 9.87 -11.29
N ASN A 61 -10.95 10.00 -10.83
CA ASN A 61 -11.30 10.83 -9.69
C ASN A 61 -11.32 9.96 -8.45
N ILE A 62 -10.54 10.35 -7.45
CA ILE A 62 -10.40 9.58 -6.22
C ILE A 62 -11.15 10.29 -5.10
N CYS A 63 -12.02 9.55 -4.42
CA CYS A 63 -12.68 10.01 -3.20
C CYS A 63 -12.14 9.18 -2.03
N LEU A 64 -11.53 9.84 -1.06
CA LEU A 64 -10.93 9.22 0.10
C LEU A 64 -11.63 9.66 1.39
N ARG A 65 -11.75 8.73 2.32
CA ARG A 65 -12.05 9.00 3.71
C ARG A 65 -10.84 8.60 4.55
N CYS A 66 -10.29 9.54 5.30
CA CYS A 66 -9.13 9.30 6.17
C CYS A 66 -9.55 9.32 7.64
N GLU A 67 -9.07 8.36 8.39
CA GLU A 67 -9.24 8.28 9.84
C GLU A 67 -7.88 8.03 10.50
N VAL A 68 -7.69 8.59 11.70
CA VAL A 68 -6.45 8.41 12.46
C VAL A 68 -6.72 7.52 13.67
N ILE A 69 -6.04 6.39 13.75
CA ILE A 69 -6.05 5.52 14.92
C ILE A 69 -4.80 5.83 15.75
N LYS A 70 -5.00 6.57 16.84
CA LYS A 70 -3.89 6.96 17.72
C LYS A 70 -3.34 5.77 18.52
N ASN A 71 -2.04 5.82 18.82
CA ASN A 71 -1.35 4.85 19.67
C ASN A 71 -1.43 3.40 19.17
N LYS A 72 -1.69 3.20 17.89
CA LYS A 72 -1.68 1.89 17.25
C LYS A 72 -0.62 1.84 16.16
N ARG A 73 0.22 0.83 16.23
CA ARG A 73 1.21 0.53 15.20
C ARG A 73 0.94 -0.86 14.66
N ILE A 74 0.99 -1.00 13.34
CA ILE A 74 0.95 -2.27 12.63
C ILE A 74 2.34 -2.57 12.07
N ARG A 75 2.64 -3.82 11.78
CA ARG A 75 3.96 -4.19 11.30
C ARG A 75 4.21 -3.76 9.86
N GLY A 76 3.20 -3.91 9.01
CA GLY A 76 3.22 -3.55 7.61
C GLY A 76 1.88 -3.04 7.14
N VAL A 77 1.73 -2.84 5.85
CA VAL A 77 0.48 -2.43 5.21
C VAL A 77 -0.55 -3.55 5.32
N ARG A 78 -1.79 -3.20 5.61
CA ARG A 78 -2.94 -4.11 5.57
C ARG A 78 -4.05 -3.53 4.71
N ILE A 79 -4.71 -4.38 3.95
CA ILE A 79 -5.89 -4.01 3.18
C ILE A 79 -7.07 -4.81 3.71
N ILE A 80 -8.07 -4.10 4.20
CA ILE A 80 -9.32 -4.70 4.70
C ILE A 80 -10.31 -4.72 3.56
N LYS A 81 -10.73 -5.89 3.18
CA LYS A 81 -11.77 -6.15 2.18
C LYS A 81 -13.07 -6.58 2.88
N PRO A 82 -14.19 -6.59 2.19
CA PRO A 82 -15.46 -7.04 2.79
C PRO A 82 -15.43 -8.49 3.31
N ASP A 83 -14.61 -9.33 2.71
CA ASP A 83 -14.57 -10.79 2.94
C ASP A 83 -13.22 -11.31 3.45
N SER A 84 -12.20 -10.48 3.48
CA SER A 84 -10.84 -10.92 3.79
C SER A 84 -9.93 -9.76 4.20
N ILE A 85 -8.76 -10.11 4.72
CA ILE A 85 -7.68 -9.17 5.03
C ILE A 85 -6.45 -9.58 4.25
N VAL A 86 -5.84 -8.61 3.56
CA VAL A 86 -4.55 -8.79 2.90
C VAL A 86 -3.47 -8.19 3.78
N ALA A 87 -2.50 -9.00 4.16
CA ALA A 87 -1.27 -8.57 4.82
C ALA A 87 -0.18 -8.41 3.75
N VAL A 88 0.40 -7.22 3.66
CA VAL A 88 1.43 -6.92 2.67
C VAL A 88 2.80 -7.01 3.34
N GLY A 89 3.70 -7.80 2.75
CA GLY A 89 5.10 -7.86 3.11
C GLY A 89 5.95 -7.25 2.00
N ILE A 90 6.83 -6.32 2.36
CA ILE A 90 7.71 -5.63 1.42
C ILE A 90 9.13 -5.69 1.96
N ASN A 91 9.96 -6.53 1.36
CA ASN A 91 11.34 -6.71 1.79
C ASN A 91 12.18 -7.40 0.70
N LEU A 92 13.48 -7.39 0.87
CA LEU A 92 14.44 -8.14 0.07
C LEU A 92 15.37 -8.97 0.98
N PRO A 93 15.67 -10.21 0.61
CA PRO A 93 15.07 -10.99 -0.49
C PRO A 93 13.59 -11.36 -0.20
N MET A 94 12.93 -11.96 -1.18
CA MET A 94 11.49 -12.27 -1.13
C MET A 94 11.08 -13.09 0.10
N GLU A 95 11.93 -13.97 0.60
CA GLU A 95 11.68 -14.76 1.81
C GLU A 95 11.42 -13.86 3.03
N HIS A 96 12.13 -12.74 3.14
CA HIS A 96 11.89 -11.76 4.20
C HIS A 96 10.53 -11.05 4.02
N ALA A 97 10.11 -10.77 2.79
CA ALA A 97 8.78 -10.23 2.53
C ALA A 97 7.67 -11.20 2.95
N VAL A 98 7.85 -12.51 2.71
CA VAL A 98 6.93 -13.55 3.17
C VAL A 98 6.84 -13.57 4.69
N TYR A 99 7.99 -13.53 5.39
CA TYR A 99 8.00 -13.41 6.86
C TYR A 99 7.26 -12.17 7.34
N ASP A 100 7.52 -11.01 6.75
CA ASP A 100 6.87 -9.76 7.13
C ASP A 100 5.36 -9.83 6.93
N ALA A 101 4.88 -10.42 5.84
CA ALA A 101 3.46 -10.63 5.60
C ALA A 101 2.83 -11.58 6.63
N CYS A 102 3.50 -12.69 6.96
CA CYS A 102 3.01 -13.66 7.95
C CYS A 102 2.93 -13.08 9.37
N TRP A 103 3.80 -12.14 9.70
CA TRP A 103 3.83 -11.48 11.00
C TRP A 103 3.01 -10.18 11.05
N ASN A 104 2.50 -9.72 9.92
CA ASN A 104 1.64 -8.54 9.81
C ASN A 104 0.15 -8.90 10.12
#